data_0daeeaf4e8d5d4f9413f9750ab40bbfc
#
_entry.id   0daeeaf4e8d5d4f9413f9750ab40bbfc
#
_cell.length_a   1.000
_cell.length_b   1.000
_cell.length_c   1.000
_cell.angle_alpha   90.00
_cell.angle_beta   90.00
_cell.angle_gamma   90.00
#
_symmetry.space_group_name_H-M   'P 1'
#
loop_
_entity.id
_entity.type
_entity.pdbx_description
1 polymer ?
#
loop_
_entity_poly.entity_id
_entity_poly.type
_entity_poly.pdbx_seq_one_letter_code
_entity_poly.pdbx_strand_id
1 'polypeptide(L)'
;MNFPASTSRAHTSALVLFSGGQDSTTCLAQALSKYERVETIAFDYGQRHKVELDGRLNVLREIENRFPQWAPKLGEDHLLDLAVLGQVSDCSLTRDVAFKMESSGLPNTFVPGRNLLFLTLAAALAYRRDLQVLVTGVCETDFSGYPDCRDDTMKAMQLA
;
A
#
# COMPACT_ATOMS: atom_id res chain seq x y z
N MET A 1 18.42 -19.15 30.94
CA MET A 1 18.57 -18.77 29.53
C MET A 1 18.46 -17.25 29.44
N ASN A 2 19.59 -16.58 29.19
CA ASN A 2 19.57 -15.12 29.01
C ASN A 2 19.17 -14.84 27.56
N PHE A 3 17.99 -14.29 27.36
CA PHE A 3 17.64 -13.65 26.10
C PHE A 3 18.50 -12.38 25.98
N PRO A 4 19.21 -12.17 24.86
CA PRO A 4 19.93 -10.92 24.66
C PRO A 4 18.90 -9.78 24.63
N ALA A 5 19.16 -8.71 25.38
CA ALA A 5 18.39 -7.50 25.36
C ALA A 5 18.29 -7.03 23.89
N SER A 6 17.06 -6.89 23.39
CA SER A 6 16.77 -6.29 22.08
C SER A 6 17.31 -4.86 22.10
N THR A 7 18.52 -4.67 21.59
CA THR A 7 18.93 -3.34 21.13
C THR A 7 17.96 -2.97 20.02
N SER A 8 17.14 -1.94 20.21
CA SER A 8 16.25 -1.42 19.19
C SER A 8 17.12 -0.98 18.01
N ARG A 9 17.31 -1.86 17.04
CA ARG A 9 17.87 -1.48 15.74
C ARG A 9 16.94 -0.41 15.20
N ALA A 10 17.44 0.79 14.97
CA ALA A 10 16.70 1.80 14.25
C ALA A 10 16.23 1.18 12.93
N HIS A 11 14.92 1.19 12.67
CA HIS A 11 14.38 0.70 11.40
C HIS A 11 14.93 1.58 10.28
N THR A 12 15.70 1.01 9.37
CA THR A 12 16.39 1.74 8.31
C THR A 12 15.79 1.53 6.93
N SER A 13 14.84 0.60 6.80
CA SER A 13 14.25 0.24 5.52
C SER A 13 12.72 0.11 5.60
N ALA A 14 12.05 0.49 4.51
CA ALA A 14 10.59 0.45 4.42
C ALA A 14 10.11 -0.06 3.06
N LEU A 15 8.94 -0.69 3.06
CA LEU A 15 8.14 -0.99 1.88
C LEU A 15 6.88 -0.12 1.92
N VAL A 16 6.65 0.67 0.89
CA VAL A 16 5.50 1.57 0.78
C VAL A 16 4.46 0.96 -0.16
N LEU A 17 3.23 0.81 0.31
CA LEU A 17 2.09 0.49 -0.56
C LEU A 17 1.79 1.73 -1.40
N PHE A 18 2.15 1.68 -2.69
CA PHE A 18 2.21 2.85 -3.56
C PHE A 18 1.34 2.68 -4.79
N SER A 19 0.18 3.31 -4.80
CA SER A 19 -0.75 3.33 -5.96
C SER A 19 -0.47 4.45 -6.96
N GLY A 20 0.32 5.47 -6.58
CA GLY A 20 0.52 6.69 -7.37
C GLY A 20 -0.51 7.80 -7.09
N GLY A 21 -1.51 7.54 -6.27
CA GLY A 21 -2.44 8.56 -5.78
C GLY A 21 -1.79 9.50 -4.76
N GLN A 22 -2.46 10.61 -4.46
CA GLN A 22 -1.96 11.69 -3.60
C GLN A 22 -1.49 11.18 -2.23
N ASP A 23 -2.30 10.38 -1.54
CA ASP A 23 -2.00 9.90 -0.19
C ASP A 23 -0.80 8.96 -0.18
N SER A 24 -0.76 8.00 -1.10
CA SER A 24 0.37 7.08 -1.22
C SER A 24 1.66 7.78 -1.64
N THR A 25 1.58 8.84 -2.44
CA THR A 25 2.72 9.69 -2.81
C THR A 25 3.25 10.47 -1.60
N THR A 26 2.36 10.99 -0.76
CA THR A 26 2.72 11.65 0.50
C THR A 26 3.42 10.66 1.45
N CYS A 27 2.89 9.44 1.57
CA CYS A 27 3.50 8.37 2.36
C CYS A 27 4.90 8.00 1.83
N LEU A 28 5.08 7.93 0.51
CA LEU A 28 6.38 7.65 -0.11
C LEU A 28 7.39 8.76 0.20
N ALA A 29 6.99 10.04 0.06
CA ALA A 29 7.84 11.18 0.40
C ALA A 29 8.27 11.16 1.88
N GLN A 30 7.33 10.85 2.79
CA GLN A 30 7.62 10.70 4.21
C GLN A 30 8.60 9.54 4.47
N ALA A 31 8.39 8.40 3.81
CA ALA A 31 9.28 7.25 3.94
C ALA A 31 10.71 7.58 3.47
N LEU A 32 10.86 8.21 2.30
CA LEU A 32 12.17 8.63 1.75
C LEU A 32 12.88 9.66 2.63
N SER A 33 12.12 10.47 3.37
CA SER A 33 12.68 11.42 4.34
C SER A 33 13.21 10.73 5.60
N LYS A 34 12.61 9.58 5.98
CA LYS A 34 12.85 8.92 7.26
C LYS A 34 13.79 7.71 7.18
N TYR A 35 13.71 6.94 6.10
CA TYR A 35 14.43 5.68 5.94
C TYR A 35 15.58 5.82 4.95
N GLU A 36 16.57 4.91 5.05
CA GLU A 36 17.74 4.90 4.18
C GLU A 36 17.50 4.07 2.90
N ARG A 37 16.59 3.10 2.96
CA ARG A 37 16.17 2.29 1.83
C ARG A 37 14.65 2.19 1.82
N VAL A 38 14.04 2.57 0.69
CA VAL A 38 12.59 2.53 0.50
C VAL A 38 12.30 1.82 -0.81
N GLU A 39 11.54 0.74 -0.75
CA GLU A 39 10.98 0.08 -1.92
C GLU A 39 9.48 0.33 -2.01
N THR A 40 8.90 0.16 -3.17
CA THR A 40 7.46 0.36 -3.39
C THR A 40 6.80 -0.93 -3.85
N ILE A 41 5.52 -1.10 -3.50
CA ILE A 41 4.69 -2.19 -3.97
C ILE A 41 3.33 -1.66 -4.42
N ALA A 42 2.89 -2.09 -5.59
CA ALA A 42 1.54 -1.89 -6.10
C ALA A 42 0.88 -3.22 -6.46
N PHE A 43 -0.43 -3.19 -6.62
CA PHE A 43 -1.24 -4.36 -6.92
C PHE A 43 -2.10 -4.09 -8.17
N ASP A 44 -1.99 -4.97 -9.17
CA ASP A 44 -2.93 -5.03 -10.29
C ASP A 44 -4.01 -6.06 -9.95
N TYR A 45 -5.21 -5.59 -9.63
CA TYR A 45 -6.36 -6.44 -9.33
C TYR A 45 -7.47 -6.28 -10.39
N GLY A 46 -7.10 -5.84 -11.60
CA GLY A 46 -8.03 -5.63 -12.71
C GLY A 46 -8.84 -4.33 -12.57
N GLN A 47 -8.32 -3.33 -11.84
CA GLN A 47 -8.95 -2.02 -11.77
C GLN A 47 -9.09 -1.38 -13.15
N ARG A 48 -10.23 -0.71 -13.39
CA ARG A 48 -10.58 -0.11 -14.68
C ARG A 48 -9.59 0.97 -15.15
N HIS A 49 -8.93 1.64 -14.25
CA HIS A 49 -8.01 2.74 -14.53
C HIS A 49 -6.54 2.29 -14.47
N LYS A 50 -6.10 1.54 -15.49
CA LYS A 50 -4.65 1.25 -15.67
C LYS A 50 -3.77 2.51 -15.74
N VAL A 51 -4.37 3.65 -16.06
CA VAL A 51 -3.71 4.97 -16.05
C VAL A 51 -3.09 5.29 -14.68
N GLU A 52 -3.67 4.79 -13.58
CA GLU A 52 -3.10 4.96 -12.24
C GLU A 52 -1.78 4.19 -12.09
N LEU A 53 -1.70 2.96 -12.64
CA LEU A 53 -0.47 2.17 -12.62
C LEU A 53 0.65 2.83 -13.43
N ASP A 54 0.32 3.47 -14.55
CA ASP A 54 1.28 4.23 -15.35
C ASP A 54 1.67 5.54 -14.66
N GLY A 55 0.69 6.19 -13.99
CA GLY A 55 0.90 7.43 -13.24
C GLY A 55 1.94 7.28 -12.14
N ARG A 56 1.94 6.14 -11.41
CA ARG A 56 2.90 5.88 -10.35
C ARG A 56 4.35 5.82 -10.86
N LEU A 57 4.59 5.25 -12.04
CA LEU A 57 5.92 5.21 -12.64
C LEU A 57 6.45 6.61 -12.99
N ASN A 58 5.55 7.52 -13.35
CA ASN A 58 5.93 8.92 -13.58
C ASN A 58 6.36 9.59 -12.27
N VAL A 59 5.64 9.34 -11.17
CA VAL A 59 6.01 9.87 -9.84
C VAL A 59 7.39 9.36 -9.42
N LEU A 60 7.69 8.07 -9.58
CA LEU A 60 9.00 7.49 -9.26
C LEU A 60 10.11 8.15 -10.08
N ARG A 61 9.92 8.32 -11.39
CA ARG A 61 10.89 9.02 -12.26
C ARG A 61 11.08 10.51 -11.85
N GLU A 62 10.01 11.20 -11.48
CA GLU A 62 10.11 12.57 -10.98
C GLU A 62 10.89 12.66 -9.67
N ILE A 63 10.75 11.68 -8.78
CA ILE A 63 11.54 11.58 -7.55
C ILE A 63 13.03 11.40 -7.90
N GLU A 64 13.36 10.48 -8.78
CA GLU A 64 14.74 10.23 -9.21
C GLU A 64 15.38 11.47 -9.85
N ASN A 65 14.62 12.20 -10.68
CA ASN A 65 15.14 13.33 -11.46
C ASN A 65 15.22 14.64 -10.65
N ARG A 66 14.28 14.87 -9.73
CA ARG A 66 14.14 16.18 -9.06
C ARG A 66 14.58 16.20 -7.60
N PHE A 67 14.73 15.03 -6.97
CA PHE A 67 15.05 14.95 -5.54
C PHE A 67 16.34 14.14 -5.31
N PRO A 68 17.52 14.75 -5.58
CA PRO A 68 18.80 14.03 -5.48
C PRO A 68 19.09 13.49 -4.08
N GLN A 69 18.44 14.03 -3.02
CA GLN A 69 18.55 13.52 -1.67
C GLN A 69 17.72 12.23 -1.43
N TRP A 70 16.74 11.94 -2.28
CA TRP A 70 15.84 10.76 -2.18
C TRP A 70 16.18 9.69 -3.21
N ALA A 71 16.64 10.08 -4.39
CA ALA A 71 16.95 9.17 -5.48
C ALA A 71 17.83 7.97 -5.07
N PRO A 72 18.92 8.12 -4.30
CA PRO A 72 19.73 6.98 -3.87
C PRO A 72 19.08 6.08 -2.83
N LYS A 73 17.98 6.52 -2.19
CA LYS A 73 17.22 5.74 -1.21
C LYS A 73 16.07 4.96 -1.84
N LEU A 74 15.63 5.37 -3.04
CA LEU A 74 14.56 4.71 -3.76
C LEU A 74 15.10 3.41 -4.38
N GLY A 75 14.56 2.29 -3.94
CA GLY A 75 14.91 0.95 -4.40
C GLY A 75 13.93 0.42 -5.44
N GLU A 76 13.76 -0.89 -5.43
CA GLU A 76 12.95 -1.61 -6.41
C GLU A 76 11.45 -1.28 -6.27
N ASP A 77 10.78 -1.18 -7.40
CA ASP A 77 9.33 -1.04 -7.50
C ASP A 77 8.71 -2.37 -7.90
N HIS A 78 7.80 -2.87 -7.06
CA HIS A 78 7.16 -4.17 -7.22
C HIS A 78 5.71 -4.01 -7.68
N LEU A 79 5.29 -4.82 -8.64
CA LEU A 79 3.91 -4.95 -9.07
C LEU A 79 3.46 -6.40 -8.93
N LEU A 80 2.44 -6.65 -8.11
CA LEU A 80 1.86 -7.98 -7.94
C LEU A 80 0.50 -8.05 -8.63
N ASP A 81 0.30 -9.14 -9.40
CA ASP A 81 -0.99 -9.46 -10.00
C ASP A 81 -1.93 -10.09 -8.95
N LEU A 82 -3.06 -9.44 -8.72
CA LEU A 82 -4.15 -9.87 -7.85
C LEU A 82 -5.48 -9.96 -8.59
N ALA A 83 -5.49 -10.32 -9.87
CA ALA A 83 -6.70 -10.47 -10.69
C ALA A 83 -7.74 -11.42 -10.04
N VAL A 84 -7.30 -12.31 -9.15
CA VAL A 84 -8.18 -13.18 -8.34
C VAL A 84 -9.19 -12.40 -7.50
N LEU A 85 -8.89 -11.17 -7.10
CA LEU A 85 -9.85 -10.32 -6.38
C LEU A 85 -11.13 -10.04 -7.19
N GLY A 86 -11.02 -9.97 -8.52
CA GLY A 86 -12.17 -9.84 -9.40
C GLY A 86 -13.09 -11.07 -9.43
N GLN A 87 -12.64 -12.23 -8.94
CA GLN A 87 -13.44 -13.46 -8.86
C GLN A 87 -14.23 -13.55 -7.54
N VAL A 88 -13.78 -12.87 -6.50
CA VAL A 88 -14.39 -12.91 -5.16
C VAL A 88 -15.13 -11.62 -4.80
N SER A 89 -15.15 -10.65 -5.70
CA SER A 89 -15.75 -9.32 -5.47
C SER A 89 -16.50 -8.84 -6.70
N ASP A 90 -17.78 -8.54 -6.53
CA ASP A 90 -18.62 -7.89 -7.54
C ASP A 90 -18.65 -6.37 -7.34
N CYS A 91 -17.51 -5.71 -7.49
CA CYS A 91 -17.41 -4.27 -7.25
C CYS A 91 -17.26 -3.47 -8.56
N SER A 92 -17.63 -2.18 -8.53
CA SER A 92 -17.51 -1.27 -9.68
C SER A 92 -16.07 -0.92 -10.04
N LEU A 93 -15.09 -1.26 -9.21
CA LEU A 93 -13.67 -1.10 -9.55
C LEU A 93 -13.17 -2.18 -10.52
N THR A 94 -13.76 -3.38 -10.47
CA THR A 94 -13.36 -4.54 -11.30
C THR A 94 -14.35 -4.82 -12.43
N ARG A 95 -15.58 -4.28 -12.37
CA ARG A 95 -16.65 -4.50 -13.36
C ARG A 95 -17.20 -3.17 -13.89
N ASP A 96 -17.79 -3.21 -15.09
CA ASP A 96 -18.46 -2.06 -15.70
C ASP A 96 -19.87 -1.86 -15.09
N VAL A 97 -19.90 -1.43 -13.85
CA VAL A 97 -21.12 -1.12 -13.09
C VAL A 97 -21.03 0.33 -12.61
N ALA A 98 -22.14 1.06 -12.71
CA ALA A 98 -22.20 2.45 -12.23
C ALA A 98 -21.97 2.50 -10.71
N PHE A 99 -21.39 3.62 -10.25
CA PHE A 99 -21.24 3.88 -8.81
C PHE A 99 -22.61 3.89 -8.12
N LYS A 100 -22.71 3.18 -7.00
CA LYS A 100 -23.93 3.05 -6.22
C LYS A 100 -23.59 2.82 -4.74
N MET A 101 -24.39 3.40 -3.84
CA MET A 101 -24.39 3.02 -2.43
C MET A 101 -25.24 1.78 -2.25
N GLU A 102 -24.67 0.77 -1.62
CA GLU A 102 -25.37 -0.48 -1.31
C GLU A 102 -26.25 -0.37 -0.06
N SER A 103 -27.16 -1.31 0.13
CA SER A 103 -28.03 -1.38 1.32
C SER A 103 -27.26 -1.55 2.64
N SER A 104 -26.01 -2.01 2.57
CA SER A 104 -25.07 -2.10 3.68
C SER A 104 -24.54 -0.74 4.15
N GLY A 105 -24.81 0.35 3.42
CA GLY A 105 -24.23 1.67 3.67
C GLY A 105 -22.81 1.83 3.12
N LEU A 106 -22.25 0.81 2.47
CA LEU A 106 -20.96 0.88 1.81
C LEU A 106 -21.14 1.14 0.30
N PRO A 107 -20.20 1.87 -0.35
CA PRO A 107 -20.23 2.01 -1.79
C PRO A 107 -19.87 0.70 -2.49
N ASN A 108 -20.41 0.48 -3.69
CA ASN A 108 -20.10 -0.69 -4.51
C ASN A 108 -18.66 -0.70 -5.07
N THR A 109 -17.83 0.27 -4.70
CA THR A 109 -16.38 0.26 -4.88
C THR A 109 -15.66 -0.52 -3.79
N PHE A 110 -16.35 -0.91 -2.71
CA PHE A 110 -15.77 -1.68 -1.63
C PHE A 110 -15.44 -3.11 -2.08
N VAL A 111 -14.19 -3.50 -1.94
CA VAL A 111 -13.71 -4.87 -2.10
C VAL A 111 -13.40 -5.42 -0.72
N PRO A 112 -14.24 -6.31 -0.17
CA PRO A 112 -14.06 -6.82 1.19
C PRO A 112 -12.68 -7.42 1.40
N GLY A 113 -11.96 -6.96 2.44
CA GLY A 113 -10.65 -7.47 2.81
C GLY A 113 -9.50 -7.10 1.89
N ARG A 114 -9.70 -6.22 0.91
CA ARG A 114 -8.65 -5.81 -0.04
C ARG A 114 -7.39 -5.30 0.66
N ASN A 115 -7.54 -4.38 1.61
CA ASN A 115 -6.39 -3.84 2.33
C ASN A 115 -5.70 -4.87 3.22
N LEU A 116 -6.44 -5.83 3.78
CA LEU A 116 -5.86 -6.94 4.55
C LEU A 116 -4.97 -7.82 3.65
N LEU A 117 -5.45 -8.16 2.46
CA LEU A 117 -4.67 -8.93 1.48
C LEU A 117 -3.44 -8.17 1.02
N PHE A 118 -3.57 -6.88 0.72
CA PHE A 118 -2.44 -6.03 0.34
C PHE A 118 -1.37 -5.99 1.43
N LEU A 119 -1.75 -5.78 2.68
CA LEU A 119 -0.83 -5.75 3.81
C LEU A 119 -0.17 -7.11 4.04
N THR A 120 -0.91 -8.22 3.92
CA THR A 120 -0.37 -9.58 4.08
C THR A 120 0.69 -9.88 3.00
N LEU A 121 0.40 -9.57 1.74
CA LEU A 121 1.36 -9.79 0.64
C LEU A 121 2.56 -8.85 0.72
N ALA A 122 2.32 -7.59 1.12
CA ALA A 122 3.40 -6.64 1.37
C ALA A 122 4.31 -7.11 2.51
N ALA A 123 3.76 -7.67 3.59
CA ALA A 123 4.55 -8.23 4.69
C ALA A 123 5.42 -9.41 4.24
N ALA A 124 4.85 -10.31 3.43
CA ALA A 124 5.61 -11.44 2.87
C ALA A 124 6.74 -10.98 1.94
N LEU A 125 6.49 -9.96 1.12
CA LEU A 125 7.52 -9.35 0.26
C LEU A 125 8.59 -8.65 1.11
N ALA A 126 8.18 -7.84 2.09
CA ALA A 126 9.08 -7.13 2.99
C ALA A 126 10.02 -8.10 3.71
N TYR A 127 9.47 -9.21 4.23
CA TYR A 127 10.28 -10.27 4.86
C TYR A 127 11.34 -10.83 3.89
N ARG A 128 10.95 -11.16 2.67
CA ARG A 128 11.87 -11.69 1.64
C ARG A 128 12.95 -10.67 1.23
N ARG A 129 12.62 -9.37 1.28
CA ARG A 129 13.50 -8.28 0.87
C ARG A 129 14.30 -7.68 2.03
N ASP A 130 14.15 -8.19 3.24
CA ASP A 130 14.74 -7.62 4.47
C ASP A 130 14.35 -6.14 4.67
N LEU A 131 13.07 -5.84 4.47
CA LEU A 131 12.48 -4.53 4.73
C LEU A 131 11.73 -4.60 6.06
N GLN A 132 11.94 -3.60 6.93
CA GLN A 132 11.58 -3.67 8.35
C GLN A 132 10.25 -2.99 8.67
N VAL A 133 9.79 -2.10 7.80
CA VAL A 133 8.59 -1.29 8.03
C VAL A 133 7.67 -1.34 6.80
N LEU A 134 6.37 -1.53 7.04
CA LEU A 134 5.34 -1.28 6.03
C LEU A 134 4.77 0.12 6.21
N VAL A 135 4.58 0.83 5.11
CA VAL A 135 3.96 2.15 5.08
C VAL A 135 2.77 2.12 4.15
N THR A 136 1.62 2.56 4.64
CA THR A 136 0.38 2.63 3.86
C THR A 136 -0.37 3.92 4.15
N GLY A 137 -1.08 4.45 3.16
CA GLY A 137 -1.88 5.66 3.24
C GLY A 137 -3.38 5.35 3.38
N VAL A 138 -3.76 4.50 4.33
CA VAL A 138 -5.17 4.27 4.66
C VAL A 138 -5.68 5.36 5.61
N CYS A 139 -6.95 5.76 5.46
CA CYS A 139 -7.57 6.78 6.27
C CYS A 139 -8.88 6.27 6.86
N GLU A 140 -9.02 6.32 8.20
CA GLU A 140 -10.24 5.91 8.90
C GLU A 140 -11.39 6.89 8.67
N THR A 141 -11.07 8.17 8.53
CA THR A 141 -12.06 9.26 8.37
C THR A 141 -12.49 9.46 6.92
N ASP A 142 -12.02 8.62 6.01
CA ASP A 142 -12.46 8.67 4.62
C ASP A 142 -13.97 8.40 4.52
N PHE A 143 -14.66 9.18 3.70
CA PHE A 143 -16.12 9.08 3.50
C PHE A 143 -16.59 7.70 3.05
N SER A 144 -15.69 6.86 2.57
CA SER A 144 -15.95 5.48 2.17
C SER A 144 -16.31 4.56 3.33
N GLY A 145 -15.86 4.86 4.56
CA GLY A 145 -16.18 4.08 5.76
C GLY A 145 -15.75 2.61 5.71
N TYR A 146 -14.73 2.29 4.92
CA TYR A 146 -14.27 0.90 4.73
C TYR A 146 -13.77 0.28 6.03
N PRO A 147 -14.32 -0.88 6.45
CA PRO A 147 -13.90 -1.54 7.69
C PRO A 147 -12.41 -1.88 7.74
N ASP A 148 -11.81 -2.18 6.59
CA ASP A 148 -10.39 -2.52 6.44
C ASP A 148 -9.44 -1.30 6.34
N CYS A 149 -9.97 -0.08 6.57
CA CYS A 149 -9.19 1.15 6.74
C CYS A 149 -9.20 1.67 8.19
N ARG A 150 -9.92 1.04 9.11
CA ARG A 150 -10.07 1.49 10.48
C ARG A 150 -8.79 1.29 11.29
N ASP A 151 -8.57 2.14 12.28
CA ASP A 151 -7.42 2.09 13.17
C ASP A 151 -7.31 0.75 13.92
N ASP A 152 -8.43 0.22 14.41
CA ASP A 152 -8.47 -1.10 15.06
C ASP A 152 -8.06 -2.24 14.13
N THR A 153 -8.47 -2.19 12.86
CA THR A 153 -8.06 -3.15 11.84
C THR A 153 -6.56 -3.04 11.57
N MET A 154 -6.02 -1.84 11.43
CA MET A 154 -4.58 -1.63 11.23
C MET A 154 -3.76 -2.12 12.42
N LYS A 155 -4.21 -1.87 13.65
CA LYS A 155 -3.56 -2.37 14.87
C LYS A 155 -3.58 -3.91 14.95
N ALA A 156 -4.69 -4.53 14.57
CA ALA A 156 -4.78 -6.00 14.52
C ALA A 156 -3.80 -6.59 13.47
N MET A 157 -3.70 -5.98 12.29
CA MET A 157 -2.74 -6.38 11.26
C MET A 157 -1.28 -6.18 11.67
N GLN A 158 -1.00 -5.18 12.50
CA GLN A 158 0.34 -4.94 13.01
C GLN A 158 0.79 -6.03 14.01
N LEU A 159 -0.15 -6.69 14.66
CA LEU A 159 0.13 -7.79 15.59
C LEU A 159 0.28 -9.15 14.89
N ALA A 160 -0.30 -9.29 13.71
CA ALA A 160 -0.29 -10.54 12.93
C ALA A 160 1.00 -10.70 12.13
#